data_4673b9ab8604e04bc5fb53474cc65be5
#
_entry.id   4673b9ab8604e04bc5fb53474cc65be5
#
_cell.length_a   1.000
_cell.length_b   1.000
_cell.length_c   1.000
_cell.angle_alpha   90.00
_cell.angle_beta   90.00
_cell.angle_gamma   90.00
#
_symmetry.space_group_name_H-M   'P 1'
#
loop_
_entity.id
_entity.type
_entity.pdbx_description
1 polymer ?
#
loop_
_entity_poly.entity_id
_entity_poly.type
_entity_poly.pdbx_seq_one_letter_code
_entity_poly.pdbx_strand_id
1 'polypeptide(L)'
;MSTRTIRTAAALRPAGQWEQAIPLPAFAPVEAAAPLRQPRSRQPERPVYRAPAPRRRRKRRLAGAVVRLAVVALCGWALLRVLGQTQGALADGVQRAKALFSVAAGWNVEAPEASGVLEVEPVLQNPALPNGCEAASLATLLRCAGVEADAAELAMEWIPRQEFSYSGPDRFGPDPEEAYAGDPTSPSGGWYCFAAPVVQGANNYLAFIGSSLRAQDLTGASFAKLEQQLADGRPVAVWFTQDYADPRFSEGFTWTLPSGEEYTPYANLHCLVLAGVECGDCLLADPLTGNTRVDKDTFERIYTAMGSRALAVR
;
A
#
# COMPACT_ATOMS: atom_id res chain seq x y z
N MET A 1 35.92 -51.85 13.75
CA MET A 1 36.62 -50.70 13.10
C MET A 1 36.30 -50.74 11.63
N SER A 2 35.34 -49.92 11.20
CA SER A 2 34.97 -49.81 9.76
C SER A 2 34.73 -48.33 9.47
N THR A 3 35.68 -47.74 8.81
CA THR A 3 35.74 -46.36 8.36
C THR A 3 34.85 -46.17 7.15
N ARG A 4 33.74 -45.42 7.29
CA ARG A 4 32.91 -45.00 6.17
C ARG A 4 33.44 -43.71 5.60
N THR A 5 33.99 -43.81 4.42
CA THR A 5 34.45 -42.72 3.58
C THR A 5 33.24 -41.99 2.97
N ILE A 6 33.03 -40.71 3.30
CA ILE A 6 32.05 -39.84 2.67
C ILE A 6 32.66 -39.36 1.36
N ARG A 7 32.09 -39.75 0.23
CA ARG A 7 32.42 -39.20 -1.09
C ARG A 7 31.66 -37.87 -1.31
N THR A 8 32.39 -36.79 -1.27
CA THR A 8 31.96 -35.51 -1.86
C THR A 8 32.11 -35.61 -3.37
N ALA A 9 30.99 -35.43 -4.08
CA ALA A 9 30.99 -35.21 -5.52
C ALA A 9 30.11 -33.98 -5.82
N ALA A 10 30.70 -32.80 -5.69
CA ALA A 10 30.17 -31.61 -6.35
C ALA A 10 30.80 -31.54 -7.73
N ALA A 11 30.04 -31.91 -8.76
CA ALA A 11 30.43 -31.68 -10.13
C ALA A 11 30.09 -30.23 -10.52
N LEU A 12 31.09 -29.39 -10.57
CA LEU A 12 31.05 -28.07 -11.22
C LEU A 12 30.70 -28.25 -12.70
N ARG A 13 29.54 -27.72 -13.13
CA ARG A 13 29.24 -27.54 -14.56
C ARG A 13 30.03 -26.36 -15.13
N PRO A 14 30.64 -26.50 -16.33
CA PRO A 14 31.38 -25.42 -16.92
C PRO A 14 30.48 -24.27 -17.35
N ALA A 15 30.90 -23.04 -17.03
CA ALA A 15 30.35 -21.81 -17.55
C ALA A 15 30.55 -21.73 -19.08
N GLY A 16 29.48 -21.49 -19.82
CA GLY A 16 29.57 -21.18 -21.25
C GLY A 16 28.55 -21.95 -22.08
N GLN A 17 27.31 -21.43 -22.13
CA GLN A 17 26.36 -21.58 -23.26
C GLN A 17 25.06 -20.83 -22.93
N TRP A 18 25.13 -19.50 -22.86
CA TRP A 18 23.96 -18.61 -22.80
C TRP A 18 24.02 -17.56 -23.93
N GLU A 19 24.38 -18.01 -25.11
CA GLU A 19 24.45 -17.13 -26.27
C GLU A 19 23.59 -17.69 -27.39
N GLN A 20 22.27 -17.56 -27.23
CA GLN A 20 21.32 -17.46 -28.32
C GLN A 20 20.06 -16.77 -27.78
N ALA A 21 20.14 -15.45 -27.65
CA ALA A 21 18.95 -14.62 -27.51
C ALA A 21 18.15 -14.70 -28.81
N ILE A 22 16.95 -15.27 -28.72
CA ILE A 22 15.96 -15.19 -29.79
C ILE A 22 15.55 -13.74 -29.91
N PRO A 23 15.74 -13.07 -31.07
CA PRO A 23 15.32 -11.68 -31.23
C PRO A 23 13.79 -11.61 -31.19
N LEU A 24 13.26 -10.79 -30.29
CA LEU A 24 11.86 -10.42 -30.27
C LEU A 24 11.50 -9.75 -31.61
N PRO A 25 10.35 -10.08 -32.24
CA PRO A 25 9.92 -9.41 -33.43
C PRO A 25 9.66 -7.93 -33.13
N ALA A 26 10.32 -7.07 -33.92
CA ALA A 26 10.09 -5.64 -33.88
C ALA A 26 8.61 -5.35 -34.17
N PHE A 27 7.93 -4.70 -33.26
CA PHE A 27 6.60 -4.17 -33.52
C PHE A 27 6.73 -3.07 -34.57
N ALA A 28 6.11 -3.29 -35.73
CA ALA A 28 5.92 -2.26 -36.73
C ALA A 28 5.06 -1.14 -36.15
N PRO A 29 5.39 0.13 -36.41
CA PRO A 29 4.56 1.23 -35.94
C PRO A 29 3.18 1.13 -36.60
N VAL A 30 2.14 1.19 -35.80
CA VAL A 30 0.76 1.27 -36.24
C VAL A 30 0.59 2.62 -36.95
N GLU A 31 0.40 2.58 -38.23
CA GLU A 31 0.12 3.74 -39.08
C GLU A 31 -1.22 4.36 -38.64
N ALA A 32 -1.18 5.62 -38.21
CA ALA A 32 -2.34 6.34 -37.76
C ALA A 32 -3.38 6.42 -38.84
N ALA A 33 -4.55 5.79 -38.64
CA ALA A 33 -5.67 5.85 -39.55
C ALA A 33 -6.13 7.30 -39.69
N ALA A 34 -6.24 7.74 -40.95
CA ALA A 34 -6.72 9.06 -41.31
C ALA A 34 -8.15 9.29 -40.78
N PRO A 35 -8.48 10.50 -40.33
CA PRO A 35 -9.79 10.79 -39.77
C PRO A 35 -10.87 10.68 -40.87
N LEU A 36 -11.89 9.87 -40.60
CA LEU A 36 -13.09 9.76 -41.42
C LEU A 36 -13.79 11.13 -41.53
N ARG A 37 -13.94 11.63 -42.76
CA ARG A 37 -14.72 12.83 -43.05
C ARG A 37 -16.17 12.59 -42.65
N GLN A 38 -16.66 13.33 -41.68
CA GLN A 38 -18.08 13.37 -41.34
C GLN A 38 -18.89 14.08 -42.49
N PRO A 39 -20.06 13.57 -42.86
CA PRO A 39 -20.92 14.25 -43.82
C PRO A 39 -21.50 15.54 -43.21
N ARG A 40 -21.38 16.63 -43.94
CA ARG A 40 -21.97 17.91 -43.55
C ARG A 40 -23.50 17.78 -43.48
N SER A 41 -24.04 17.83 -42.25
CA SER A 41 -25.47 17.99 -42.05
C SER A 41 -25.90 19.40 -42.41
N ARG A 42 -26.89 19.53 -43.34
CA ARG A 42 -27.54 20.78 -43.62
C ARG A 42 -28.26 21.28 -42.38
N GLN A 43 -27.91 22.45 -41.91
CA GLN A 43 -28.65 23.13 -40.85
C GLN A 43 -30.01 23.60 -41.39
N PRO A 44 -31.11 23.35 -40.65
CA PRO A 44 -32.38 23.97 -40.97
C PRO A 44 -32.35 25.47 -40.57
N GLU A 45 -32.91 26.31 -41.45
CA GLU A 45 -33.02 27.75 -41.20
C GLU A 45 -33.83 28.03 -39.92
N ARG A 46 -33.28 28.84 -39.04
CA ARG A 46 -33.94 29.27 -37.80
C ARG A 46 -34.98 30.36 -38.11
N PRO A 47 -36.22 30.23 -37.59
CA PRO A 47 -37.17 31.30 -37.69
C PRO A 47 -36.73 32.51 -36.86
N VAL A 48 -36.83 33.71 -37.47
CA VAL A 48 -36.50 35.00 -36.81
C VAL A 48 -37.54 35.31 -35.77
N TYR A 49 -37.18 35.12 -34.50
CA TYR A 49 -38.05 35.47 -33.37
C TYR A 49 -37.83 36.96 -33.00
N ARG A 50 -38.87 37.79 -33.15
CA ARG A 50 -38.85 39.19 -32.65
C ARG A 50 -39.01 39.17 -31.14
N ALA A 51 -38.00 39.64 -30.43
CA ALA A 51 -38.01 39.76 -28.97
C ALA A 51 -39.03 40.82 -28.49
N PRO A 52 -39.84 40.55 -27.48
CA PRO A 52 -40.68 41.58 -26.83
C PRO A 52 -39.83 42.49 -25.94
N ALA A 53 -40.19 43.78 -25.83
CA ALA A 53 -39.49 44.84 -25.12
C ALA A 53 -39.27 44.52 -23.62
N PRO A 54 -38.16 45.00 -23.00
CA PRO A 54 -37.77 44.64 -21.63
C PRO A 54 -38.69 45.30 -20.58
N ARG A 55 -39.38 44.48 -19.80
CA ARG A 55 -40.13 44.92 -18.60
C ARG A 55 -39.16 45.26 -17.47
N ARG A 56 -38.94 46.52 -17.17
CA ARG A 56 -38.02 47.08 -16.12
C ARG A 56 -38.35 46.69 -14.68
N ARG A 57 -39.37 45.86 -14.38
CA ARG A 57 -39.81 45.54 -12.99
C ARG A 57 -39.21 44.29 -12.35
N ARG A 58 -38.46 43.48 -13.09
CA ARG A 58 -37.96 42.20 -12.52
C ARG A 58 -36.61 42.29 -11.82
N LYS A 59 -35.78 43.33 -12.07
CA LYS A 59 -34.45 43.46 -11.49
C LYS A 59 -34.45 43.79 -9.96
N ARG A 60 -35.46 44.44 -9.43
CA ARG A 60 -35.52 44.76 -8.00
C ARG A 60 -35.88 43.58 -7.11
N ARG A 61 -36.64 42.57 -7.60
CA ARG A 61 -36.97 41.37 -6.81
C ARG A 61 -35.86 40.36 -6.74
N LEU A 62 -35.02 40.23 -7.80
CA LEU A 62 -33.85 39.37 -7.82
C LEU A 62 -32.72 39.91 -6.92
N ALA A 63 -32.48 41.20 -6.87
CA ALA A 63 -31.48 41.79 -5.97
C ALA A 63 -31.82 41.52 -4.49
N GLY A 64 -33.10 41.64 -4.10
CA GLY A 64 -33.53 41.32 -2.74
C GLY A 64 -33.42 39.85 -2.35
N ALA A 65 -33.65 38.92 -3.33
CA ALA A 65 -33.47 37.50 -3.08
C ALA A 65 -31.99 37.10 -2.92
N VAL A 66 -31.09 37.65 -3.72
CA VAL A 66 -29.64 37.44 -3.61
C VAL A 66 -29.08 37.95 -2.28
N VAL A 67 -29.53 39.13 -1.84
CA VAL A 67 -29.10 39.68 -0.54
C VAL A 67 -29.60 38.80 0.63
N ARG A 68 -30.83 38.29 0.55
CA ARG A 68 -31.34 37.41 1.61
C ARG A 68 -30.59 36.07 1.66
N LEU A 69 -30.25 35.49 0.52
CA LEU A 69 -29.45 34.27 0.44
C LEU A 69 -28.02 34.50 0.98
N ALA A 70 -27.41 35.64 0.66
CA ALA A 70 -26.08 35.97 1.18
C ALA A 70 -26.09 36.17 2.70
N VAL A 71 -27.14 36.81 3.27
CA VAL A 71 -27.28 36.95 4.72
C VAL A 71 -27.49 35.59 5.42
N VAL A 72 -28.31 34.72 4.87
CA VAL A 72 -28.52 33.37 5.41
C VAL A 72 -27.23 32.55 5.36
N ALA A 73 -26.47 32.64 4.26
CA ALA A 73 -25.18 31.96 4.13
C ALA A 73 -24.14 32.47 5.14
N LEU A 74 -24.06 33.79 5.34
CA LEU A 74 -23.18 34.42 6.32
C LEU A 74 -23.55 34.07 7.76
N CYS A 75 -24.85 34.06 8.09
CA CYS A 75 -25.33 33.64 9.41
C CYS A 75 -25.06 32.13 9.65
N GLY A 76 -25.28 31.28 8.64
CA GLY A 76 -24.95 29.86 8.70
C GLY A 76 -23.46 29.60 8.90
N TRP A 77 -22.61 30.34 8.17
CA TRP A 77 -21.15 30.25 8.31
C TRP A 77 -20.66 30.75 9.68
N ALA A 78 -21.23 31.85 10.19
CA ALA A 78 -20.93 32.35 11.52
C ALA A 78 -21.37 31.38 12.62
N LEU A 79 -22.52 30.74 12.46
CA LEU A 79 -23.02 29.71 13.39
C LEU A 79 -22.13 28.47 13.40
N LEU A 80 -21.69 28.00 12.21
CA LEU A 80 -20.73 26.90 12.08
C LEU A 80 -19.37 27.22 12.71
N ARG A 81 -18.91 28.46 12.58
CA ARG A 81 -17.67 28.93 13.23
C ARG A 81 -17.81 28.93 14.76
N VAL A 82 -18.92 29.45 15.30
CA VAL A 82 -19.17 29.46 16.74
C VAL A 82 -19.33 28.03 17.28
N LEU A 83 -20.08 27.16 16.59
CA LEU A 83 -20.21 25.74 16.96
C LEU A 83 -18.86 25.00 16.91
N GLY A 84 -18.02 25.26 15.90
CA GLY A 84 -16.66 24.69 15.81
C GLY A 84 -15.76 25.16 16.96
N GLN A 85 -15.83 26.43 17.35
CA GLN A 85 -15.07 26.96 18.48
C GLN A 85 -15.57 26.42 19.84
N THR A 86 -16.87 26.21 19.99
CA THR A 86 -17.41 25.62 21.23
C THR A 86 -17.09 24.15 21.38
N GLN A 87 -17.01 23.38 20.27
CA GLN A 87 -16.56 21.98 20.32
C GLN A 87 -15.07 21.87 20.69
N GLY A 88 -14.23 22.74 20.16
CA GLY A 88 -12.81 22.81 20.57
C GLY A 88 -12.66 23.18 22.05
N ALA A 89 -13.40 24.19 22.53
CA ALA A 89 -13.35 24.59 23.93
C ALA A 89 -13.90 23.53 24.89
N LEU A 90 -14.91 22.76 24.46
CA LEU A 90 -15.42 21.63 25.23
C LEU A 90 -14.44 20.46 25.27
N ALA A 91 -13.77 20.17 24.14
CA ALA A 91 -12.74 19.15 24.10
C ALA A 91 -11.54 19.52 25.00
N ASP A 92 -11.07 20.77 24.93
CA ASP A 92 -10.03 21.29 25.82
C ASP A 92 -10.46 21.28 27.31
N GLY A 93 -11.71 21.64 27.58
CA GLY A 93 -12.28 21.58 28.94
C GLY A 93 -12.34 20.17 29.49
N VAL A 94 -12.73 19.18 28.68
CA VAL A 94 -12.75 17.76 29.05
C VAL A 94 -11.33 17.24 29.26
N GLN A 95 -10.38 17.61 28.42
CA GLN A 95 -8.97 17.22 28.60
C GLN A 95 -8.37 17.83 29.86
N ARG A 96 -8.63 19.10 30.14
CA ARG A 96 -8.18 19.75 31.40
C ARG A 96 -8.84 19.15 32.63
N ALA A 97 -10.14 18.80 32.55
CA ALA A 97 -10.84 18.11 33.64
C ALA A 97 -10.26 16.71 33.87
N LYS A 98 -9.96 15.95 32.81
CA LYS A 98 -9.29 14.66 32.91
C LYS A 98 -7.91 14.77 33.54
N ALA A 99 -7.10 15.77 33.13
CA ALA A 99 -5.79 16.02 33.69
C ALA A 99 -5.86 16.39 35.18
N LEU A 100 -6.80 17.27 35.59
CA LEU A 100 -6.99 17.63 36.99
C LEU A 100 -7.51 16.45 37.83
N PHE A 101 -8.37 15.60 37.26
CA PHE A 101 -8.89 14.41 37.94
C PHE A 101 -7.80 13.33 38.13
N SER A 102 -6.90 13.16 37.15
CA SER A 102 -5.77 12.25 37.25
C SER A 102 -4.74 12.68 38.30
N VAL A 103 -4.48 13.98 38.38
CA VAL A 103 -3.60 14.54 39.43
C VAL A 103 -4.24 14.41 40.82
N ALA A 104 -5.56 14.62 40.98
CA ALA A 104 -6.28 14.49 42.24
C ALA A 104 -6.43 13.01 42.70
N ALA A 105 -6.42 12.05 41.78
CA ALA A 105 -6.52 10.63 42.06
C ALA A 105 -5.17 9.95 42.38
N GLY A 106 -4.05 10.71 42.30
CA GLY A 106 -2.71 10.16 42.48
C GLY A 106 -2.29 9.13 41.44
N TRP A 107 -3.02 9.06 40.36
CA TRP A 107 -2.63 8.25 39.22
C TRP A 107 -1.69 9.07 38.37
N ASN A 108 -0.41 8.73 38.39
CA ASN A 108 0.49 9.09 37.31
C ASN A 108 -0.03 8.40 36.05
N VAL A 109 -0.94 9.06 35.32
CA VAL A 109 -1.11 8.79 33.91
C VAL A 109 0.14 9.43 33.29
N GLU A 110 1.24 8.70 33.24
CA GLU A 110 2.26 8.97 32.25
C GLU A 110 1.52 9.15 30.96
N ALA A 111 1.65 10.35 30.34
CA ALA A 111 1.27 10.52 28.96
C ALA A 111 1.87 9.33 28.22
N PRO A 112 1.16 8.66 27.29
CA PRO A 112 1.76 7.57 26.56
C PRO A 112 3.08 8.10 26.00
N GLU A 113 4.17 7.64 26.61
CA GLU A 113 5.49 7.90 26.09
C GLU A 113 5.47 7.50 24.65
N ALA A 114 6.12 8.30 23.81
CA ALA A 114 6.18 8.16 22.38
C ALA A 114 6.14 6.69 22.01
N SER A 115 5.07 6.27 21.34
CA SER A 115 4.93 4.92 20.80
C SER A 115 6.23 4.64 20.07
N GLY A 116 6.98 3.61 20.53
CA GLY A 116 8.40 3.42 20.29
C GLY A 116 8.81 3.76 18.85
N VAL A 117 9.60 4.82 18.72
CA VAL A 117 10.34 5.07 17.48
C VAL A 117 11.52 4.11 17.48
N LEU A 118 11.55 3.24 16.49
CA LEU A 118 12.60 2.25 16.31
C LEU A 118 13.56 2.72 15.22
N GLU A 119 14.85 2.51 15.44
CA GLU A 119 15.85 2.72 14.41
C GLU A 119 15.80 1.52 13.44
N VAL A 120 15.23 1.74 12.27
CA VAL A 120 15.04 0.72 11.23
C VAL A 120 15.72 1.17 9.96
N GLU A 121 16.71 0.41 9.51
CA GLU A 121 17.38 0.61 8.22
C GLU A 121 16.72 -0.31 7.18
N PRO A 122 16.06 0.23 6.14
CA PRO A 122 15.38 -0.59 5.14
C PRO A 122 16.37 -1.37 4.26
N VAL A 123 16.06 -2.62 4.00
CA VAL A 123 16.68 -3.37 2.91
C VAL A 123 16.04 -2.89 1.62
N LEU A 124 16.86 -2.32 0.72
CA LEU A 124 16.36 -1.83 -0.56
C LEU A 124 16.13 -3.00 -1.53
N GLN A 125 14.98 -2.99 -2.20
CA GLN A 125 14.61 -4.05 -3.15
C GLN A 125 15.38 -3.95 -4.48
N ASN A 126 15.68 -2.73 -4.95
CA ASN A 126 16.39 -2.50 -6.19
C ASN A 126 17.90 -2.59 -6.01
N PRO A 127 18.63 -3.10 -7.03
CA PRO A 127 18.17 -3.57 -8.34
C PRO A 127 17.76 -5.06 -8.38
N ALA A 128 17.96 -5.84 -7.30
CA ALA A 128 17.81 -7.30 -7.32
C ALA A 128 16.37 -7.77 -7.44
N LEU A 129 15.45 -7.04 -6.81
CA LEU A 129 14.04 -7.43 -6.67
C LEU A 129 13.12 -6.26 -7.06
N PRO A 130 13.00 -5.88 -8.34
CA PRO A 130 12.17 -4.75 -8.75
C PRO A 130 10.69 -4.88 -8.31
N ASN A 131 10.20 -6.09 -8.08
CA ASN A 131 8.86 -6.39 -7.58
C ASN A 131 8.87 -7.18 -6.25
N GLY A 132 9.90 -7.05 -5.42
CA GLY A 132 10.08 -7.86 -4.21
C GLY A 132 9.97 -7.08 -2.91
N CYS A 133 9.06 -6.11 -2.82
CA CYS A 133 8.88 -5.28 -1.62
C CYS A 133 8.57 -6.10 -0.36
N GLU A 134 7.83 -7.21 -0.48
CA GLU A 134 7.50 -8.10 0.64
C GLU A 134 8.75 -8.80 1.20
N ALA A 135 9.59 -9.31 0.31
CA ALA A 135 10.83 -9.99 0.71
C ALA A 135 11.85 -9.00 1.30
N ALA A 136 11.96 -7.80 0.73
CA ALA A 136 12.82 -6.73 1.26
C ALA A 136 12.33 -6.23 2.63
N SER A 137 11.01 -6.06 2.80
CA SER A 137 10.41 -5.72 4.09
C SER A 137 10.59 -6.83 5.12
N LEU A 138 10.46 -8.11 4.73
CA LEU A 138 10.75 -9.25 5.59
C LEU A 138 12.24 -9.27 6.02
N ALA A 139 13.16 -9.08 5.08
CA ALA A 139 14.60 -8.99 5.40
C ALA A 139 14.90 -7.85 6.37
N THR A 140 14.21 -6.70 6.23
CA THR A 140 14.29 -5.58 7.16
C THR A 140 13.84 -6.00 8.56
N LEU A 141 12.69 -6.67 8.70
CA LEU A 141 12.20 -7.16 10.01
C LEU A 141 13.15 -8.18 10.64
N LEU A 142 13.66 -9.13 9.84
CA LEU A 142 14.60 -10.14 10.31
C LEU A 142 15.89 -9.50 10.83
N ARG A 143 16.42 -8.51 10.09
CA ARG A 143 17.60 -7.75 10.51
C ARG A 143 17.36 -7.00 11.84
N CYS A 144 16.20 -6.35 12.00
CA CYS A 144 15.83 -5.73 13.28
C CYS A 144 15.73 -6.74 14.42
N ALA A 145 15.39 -8.00 14.14
CA ALA A 145 15.35 -9.08 15.10
C ALA A 145 16.72 -9.79 15.30
N GLY A 146 17.80 -9.26 14.70
CA GLY A 146 19.15 -9.81 14.83
C GLY A 146 19.46 -11.00 13.93
N VAL A 147 18.68 -11.19 12.87
CA VAL A 147 18.88 -12.25 11.87
C VAL A 147 19.24 -11.63 10.53
N GLU A 148 20.46 -11.87 10.06
CA GLU A 148 20.86 -11.50 8.72
C GLU A 148 20.19 -12.46 7.70
N ALA A 149 19.48 -11.89 6.74
CA ALA A 149 18.81 -12.61 5.68
C ALA A 149 18.93 -11.85 4.36
N ASP A 150 19.17 -12.55 3.29
CA ASP A 150 19.18 -11.99 1.94
C ASP A 150 17.75 -11.93 1.39
N ALA A 151 17.34 -10.75 0.92
CA ALA A 151 15.98 -10.55 0.42
C ALA A 151 15.70 -11.37 -0.85
N ALA A 152 16.72 -11.56 -1.72
CA ALA A 152 16.55 -12.34 -2.93
C ALA A 152 16.44 -13.84 -2.60
N GLU A 153 17.22 -14.33 -1.63
CA GLU A 153 17.07 -15.70 -1.12
C GLU A 153 15.66 -15.91 -0.53
N LEU A 154 15.18 -14.97 0.30
CA LEU A 154 13.84 -15.04 0.88
C LEU A 154 12.76 -15.12 -0.20
N ALA A 155 12.87 -14.27 -1.24
CA ALA A 155 11.92 -14.21 -2.33
C ALA A 155 11.91 -15.48 -3.19
N MET A 156 13.10 -16.04 -3.46
CA MET A 156 13.23 -17.11 -4.45
C MET A 156 13.14 -18.51 -3.87
N GLU A 157 13.59 -18.68 -2.60
CA GLU A 157 13.73 -20.02 -2.00
C GLU A 157 12.71 -20.28 -0.88
N TRP A 158 12.21 -19.23 -0.22
CA TRP A 158 11.42 -19.41 1.00
C TRP A 158 9.97 -18.97 0.90
N ILE A 159 9.69 -17.80 0.29
CA ILE A 159 8.32 -17.33 0.09
C ILE A 159 7.68 -18.18 -1.01
N PRO A 160 6.53 -18.85 -0.75
CA PRO A 160 5.80 -19.56 -1.79
C PRO A 160 5.52 -18.67 -2.99
N ARG A 161 5.86 -19.13 -4.19
CA ARG A 161 5.62 -18.39 -5.43
C ARG A 161 5.18 -19.29 -6.56
N GLN A 162 4.44 -18.73 -7.50
CA GLN A 162 3.98 -19.45 -8.69
C GLN A 162 4.04 -18.53 -9.90
N GLU A 163 4.63 -19.03 -10.97
CA GLU A 163 4.63 -18.35 -12.26
C GLU A 163 3.24 -18.33 -12.90
N PHE A 164 2.99 -17.33 -13.73
CA PHE A 164 1.80 -17.32 -14.56
C PHE A 164 1.87 -18.39 -15.64
N SER A 165 0.72 -19.04 -15.91
CA SER A 165 0.55 -19.93 -17.06
C SER A 165 -0.51 -19.37 -18.02
N TYR A 166 -0.49 -19.82 -19.27
CA TYR A 166 -1.33 -19.27 -20.31
C TYR A 166 -2.00 -20.39 -21.12
N SER A 167 -3.28 -20.18 -21.47
CA SER A 167 -4.00 -21.05 -22.42
C SER A 167 -4.72 -20.18 -23.43
N GLY A 168 -4.11 -20.00 -24.62
CA GLY A 168 -4.57 -19.00 -25.58
C GLY A 168 -4.46 -17.58 -24.99
N PRO A 169 -5.55 -16.80 -24.96
CA PRO A 169 -5.55 -15.48 -24.37
C PRO A 169 -5.68 -15.47 -22.85
N ASP A 170 -6.07 -16.61 -22.25
CA ASP A 170 -6.38 -16.70 -20.83
C ASP A 170 -5.10 -16.85 -20.01
N ARG A 171 -5.01 -16.09 -18.92
CA ARG A 171 -3.91 -16.11 -17.95
C ARG A 171 -4.40 -16.77 -16.66
N PHE A 172 -3.57 -17.65 -16.10
CA PHE A 172 -3.79 -18.32 -14.83
C PHE A 172 -2.64 -18.00 -13.88
N GLY A 173 -2.94 -17.76 -12.63
CA GLY A 173 -1.95 -17.42 -11.60
C GLY A 173 -2.39 -17.85 -10.22
N PRO A 174 -1.53 -17.70 -9.21
CA PRO A 174 -1.85 -18.07 -7.84
C PRO A 174 -2.88 -17.13 -7.22
N ASP A 175 -3.48 -17.59 -6.13
CA ASP A 175 -4.09 -16.67 -5.17
C ASP A 175 -2.97 -15.94 -4.39
N PRO A 176 -2.95 -14.61 -4.38
CA PRO A 176 -1.95 -13.87 -3.62
C PRO A 176 -1.99 -14.11 -2.09
N GLU A 177 -3.07 -14.67 -1.56
CA GLU A 177 -3.14 -15.16 -0.18
C GLU A 177 -2.38 -16.47 0.04
N GLU A 178 -2.04 -17.20 -1.03
CA GLU A 178 -1.37 -18.51 -0.96
C GLU A 178 0.08 -18.47 -1.48
N ALA A 179 0.35 -17.65 -2.53
CA ALA A 179 1.68 -17.57 -3.13
C ALA A 179 1.92 -16.22 -3.82
N TYR A 180 3.19 -15.86 -3.95
CA TYR A 180 3.63 -14.72 -4.76
C TYR A 180 3.33 -14.99 -6.25
N ALA A 181 2.70 -14.02 -6.90
CA ALA A 181 2.30 -14.13 -8.31
C ALA A 181 3.44 -13.69 -9.24
N GLY A 182 4.04 -14.65 -9.94
CA GLY A 182 5.10 -14.42 -10.93
C GLY A 182 6.52 -14.42 -10.34
N ASP A 183 7.40 -13.63 -10.96
CA ASP A 183 8.83 -13.54 -10.63
C ASP A 183 9.18 -12.17 -10.03
N PRO A 184 9.57 -12.09 -8.75
CA PRO A 184 9.92 -10.82 -8.08
C PRO A 184 11.20 -10.18 -8.63
N THR A 185 12.05 -10.95 -9.33
CA THR A 185 13.29 -10.46 -9.95
C THR A 185 13.04 -9.84 -11.34
N SER A 186 11.88 -10.10 -11.92
CA SER A 186 11.51 -9.59 -13.24
C SER A 186 10.90 -8.18 -13.15
N PRO A 187 11.36 -7.20 -13.93
CA PRO A 187 10.77 -5.86 -13.95
C PRO A 187 9.31 -5.80 -14.40
N SER A 188 8.83 -6.84 -15.08
CA SER A 188 7.49 -6.90 -15.67
C SER A 188 6.75 -8.22 -15.46
N GLY A 189 7.37 -9.17 -14.78
CA GLY A 189 6.84 -10.54 -14.62
C GLY A 189 6.34 -10.86 -13.22
N GLY A 190 6.53 -9.96 -12.27
CA GLY A 190 6.12 -10.14 -10.87
C GLY A 190 5.00 -9.18 -10.47
N TRP A 191 4.17 -9.64 -9.53
CA TRP A 191 3.15 -8.82 -8.91
C TRP A 191 3.38 -8.69 -7.41
N TYR A 192 2.77 -9.57 -6.62
CA TYR A 192 2.87 -9.56 -5.16
C TYR A 192 2.27 -10.82 -4.53
N CYS A 193 2.44 -10.95 -3.23
CA CYS A 193 1.60 -11.79 -2.36
C CYS A 193 1.15 -10.99 -1.14
N PHE A 194 0.20 -11.56 -0.40
CA PHE A 194 -0.23 -10.99 0.87
C PHE A 194 0.55 -11.59 2.07
N ALA A 195 0.07 -11.37 3.29
CA ALA A 195 0.85 -11.65 4.49
C ALA A 195 1.12 -13.15 4.72
N ALA A 196 0.14 -14.00 4.44
CA ALA A 196 0.23 -15.43 4.76
C ALA A 196 1.42 -16.16 4.09
N PRO A 197 1.69 -16.01 2.77
CA PRO A 197 2.87 -16.61 2.14
C PRO A 197 4.19 -16.09 2.72
N VAL A 198 4.27 -14.80 3.04
CA VAL A 198 5.48 -14.19 3.62
C VAL A 198 5.73 -14.75 5.02
N VAL A 199 4.70 -14.87 5.85
CA VAL A 199 4.78 -15.49 7.19
C VAL A 199 5.20 -16.96 7.09
N GLN A 200 4.65 -17.70 6.13
CA GLN A 200 5.04 -19.09 5.89
C GLN A 200 6.51 -19.19 5.52
N GLY A 201 6.97 -18.41 4.54
CA GLY A 201 8.36 -18.38 4.10
C GLY A 201 9.31 -17.97 5.22
N ALA A 202 8.98 -16.93 5.98
CA ALA A 202 9.75 -16.48 7.12
C ALA A 202 9.90 -17.57 8.19
N ASN A 203 8.82 -18.27 8.54
CA ASN A 203 8.85 -19.32 9.54
C ASN A 203 9.63 -20.55 9.07
N ASN A 204 9.57 -20.91 7.79
CA ASN A 204 10.37 -21.97 7.21
C ASN A 204 11.87 -21.62 7.24
N TYR A 205 12.24 -20.39 6.85
CA TYR A 205 13.60 -19.89 6.92
C TYR A 205 14.13 -19.88 8.36
N LEU A 206 13.36 -19.31 9.30
CA LEU A 206 13.74 -19.25 10.72
C LEU A 206 13.93 -20.64 11.31
N ALA A 207 13.09 -21.60 10.97
CA ALA A 207 13.24 -22.99 11.39
C ALA A 207 14.49 -23.64 10.80
N PHE A 208 14.78 -23.38 9.53
CA PHE A 208 15.97 -23.91 8.83
C PHE A 208 17.26 -23.45 9.49
N ILE A 209 17.36 -22.18 9.86
CA ILE A 209 18.54 -21.62 10.57
C ILE A 209 18.56 -21.94 12.09
N GLY A 210 17.57 -22.67 12.60
CA GLY A 210 17.48 -23.04 14.02
C GLY A 210 17.12 -21.88 14.96
N SER A 211 16.50 -20.79 14.44
CA SER A 211 16.07 -19.66 15.24
C SER A 211 14.81 -19.99 16.05
N SER A 212 14.73 -19.45 17.28
CA SER A 212 13.51 -19.50 18.09
C SER A 212 12.48 -18.43 17.72
N LEU A 213 12.86 -17.43 16.91
CA LEU A 213 11.97 -16.37 16.43
C LEU A 213 10.86 -16.93 15.56
N ARG A 214 9.75 -16.21 15.51
CA ARG A 214 8.60 -16.54 14.65
C ARG A 214 8.03 -15.29 14.01
N ALA A 215 7.74 -15.38 12.72
CA ALA A 215 6.88 -14.42 12.04
C ALA A 215 5.42 -14.70 12.42
N GLN A 216 4.68 -13.64 12.67
CA GLN A 216 3.27 -13.68 13.05
C GLN A 216 2.46 -12.86 12.05
N ASP A 217 1.40 -13.47 11.51
CA ASP A 217 0.39 -12.76 10.74
C ASP A 217 -0.44 -11.87 11.69
N LEU A 218 -0.49 -10.60 11.39
CA LEU A 218 -1.26 -9.59 12.10
C LEU A 218 -2.40 -9.03 11.24
N THR A 219 -2.76 -9.70 10.15
CA THR A 219 -3.85 -9.30 9.26
C THR A 219 -5.13 -9.07 10.05
N GLY A 220 -5.79 -7.93 9.81
CA GLY A 220 -6.96 -7.49 10.56
C GLY A 220 -6.64 -6.74 11.86
N ALA A 221 -5.37 -6.54 12.19
CA ALA A 221 -5.01 -5.78 13.38
C ALA A 221 -5.39 -4.29 13.22
N SER A 222 -5.91 -3.70 14.30
CA SER A 222 -6.12 -2.25 14.36
C SER A 222 -4.79 -1.50 14.42
N PHE A 223 -4.80 -0.23 14.06
CA PHE A 223 -3.60 0.62 14.18
C PHE A 223 -3.05 0.63 15.62
N ALA A 224 -3.91 0.71 16.63
CA ALA A 224 -3.50 0.61 18.05
C ALA A 224 -2.75 -0.70 18.37
N LYS A 225 -3.06 -1.80 17.65
CA LYS A 225 -2.32 -3.05 17.80
C LYS A 225 -0.93 -2.97 17.16
N LEU A 226 -0.78 -2.22 16.06
CA LEU A 226 0.52 -1.93 15.45
C LEU A 226 1.37 -1.04 16.38
N GLU A 227 0.79 0.02 16.96
CA GLU A 227 1.46 0.85 17.98
C GLU A 227 1.96 0.01 19.15
N GLN A 228 1.19 -0.99 19.58
CA GLN A 228 1.64 -1.92 20.62
C GLN A 228 2.86 -2.75 20.19
N GLN A 229 2.94 -3.21 18.92
CA GLN A 229 4.14 -3.91 18.44
C GLN A 229 5.36 -3.00 18.51
N LEU A 230 5.21 -1.74 18.08
CA LEU A 230 6.28 -0.74 18.15
C LEU A 230 6.73 -0.49 19.61
N ALA A 231 5.78 -0.35 20.55
CA ALA A 231 6.08 -0.18 21.96
C ALA A 231 6.81 -1.40 22.55
N ASP A 232 6.54 -2.60 22.01
CA ASP A 232 7.26 -3.83 22.37
C ASP A 232 8.63 -3.97 21.65
N GLY A 233 9.08 -2.95 20.91
CA GLY A 233 10.35 -2.95 20.17
C GLY A 233 10.31 -3.73 18.86
N ARG A 234 9.14 -4.00 18.32
CA ARG A 234 8.96 -4.79 17.09
C ARG A 234 8.40 -3.92 15.95
N PRO A 235 9.19 -3.65 14.92
CA PRO A 235 8.68 -3.03 13.70
C PRO A 235 7.71 -3.98 12.98
N VAL A 236 6.82 -3.41 12.15
CA VAL A 236 5.73 -4.15 11.53
C VAL A 236 5.75 -3.93 10.01
N ALA A 237 5.87 -4.99 9.22
CA ALA A 237 5.62 -4.89 7.79
C ALA A 237 4.12 -4.79 7.53
N VAL A 238 3.73 -3.86 6.66
CA VAL A 238 2.34 -3.58 6.32
C VAL A 238 2.17 -3.53 4.81
N TRP A 239 1.01 -3.97 4.33
CA TRP A 239 0.59 -3.78 2.95
C TRP A 239 -0.04 -2.40 2.80
N PHE A 240 0.51 -1.66 1.89
CA PHE A 240 0.26 -0.24 1.69
C PHE A 240 0.18 0.08 0.20
N THR A 241 0.37 1.34 -0.20
CA THR A 241 0.44 1.75 -1.60
C THR A 241 1.76 2.45 -1.90
N GLN A 242 2.26 2.25 -3.11
CA GLN A 242 3.56 2.75 -3.56
C GLN A 242 3.64 4.29 -3.61
N ASP A 243 2.52 4.93 -3.88
CA ASP A 243 2.39 6.39 -4.04
C ASP A 243 1.71 7.07 -2.84
N TYR A 244 1.46 6.33 -1.75
CA TYR A 244 0.76 6.79 -0.54
C TYR A 244 -0.63 7.38 -0.84
N ALA A 245 -1.24 6.95 -1.95
CA ALA A 245 -2.61 7.27 -2.35
C ALA A 245 -3.54 6.08 -2.11
N ASP A 246 -4.83 6.27 -2.35
CA ASP A 246 -5.81 5.18 -2.22
C ASP A 246 -5.47 4.00 -3.14
N PRO A 247 -5.80 2.77 -2.72
CA PRO A 247 -5.61 1.58 -3.55
C PRO A 247 -6.33 1.70 -4.89
N ARG A 248 -5.64 1.31 -5.95
CA ARG A 248 -6.19 1.25 -7.31
C ARG A 248 -6.03 -0.15 -7.85
N PHE A 249 -7.06 -0.64 -8.54
CA PHE A 249 -6.97 -1.90 -9.26
C PHE A 249 -6.35 -1.71 -10.64
N SER A 250 -5.74 -2.77 -11.14
CA SER A 250 -5.17 -2.79 -12.49
C SER A 250 -6.26 -2.67 -13.55
N GLU A 251 -6.01 -1.85 -14.58
CA GLU A 251 -6.87 -1.75 -15.73
C GLU A 251 -6.39 -2.73 -16.81
N GLY A 252 -7.20 -3.75 -17.10
CA GLY A 252 -6.95 -4.69 -18.18
C GLY A 252 -5.92 -5.79 -17.91
N PHE A 253 -5.38 -5.90 -16.70
CA PHE A 253 -4.58 -7.05 -16.29
C PHE A 253 -5.33 -7.85 -15.21
N THR A 254 -5.76 -9.04 -15.56
CA THR A 254 -6.41 -10.00 -14.66
C THR A 254 -5.83 -11.40 -14.86
N TRP A 255 -6.08 -12.28 -13.93
CA TRP A 255 -5.82 -13.72 -14.11
C TRP A 255 -6.87 -14.56 -13.40
N THR A 256 -7.01 -15.82 -13.86
CA THR A 256 -7.87 -16.80 -13.23
C THR A 256 -7.13 -17.47 -12.08
N LEU A 257 -7.72 -17.46 -10.91
CA LEU A 257 -7.24 -18.16 -9.71
C LEU A 257 -7.41 -19.68 -9.84
N PRO A 258 -6.74 -20.49 -9.00
CA PRO A 258 -6.98 -21.93 -8.91
C PRO A 258 -8.45 -22.30 -8.60
N SER A 259 -9.19 -21.41 -7.93
CA SER A 259 -10.64 -21.55 -7.69
C SER A 259 -11.49 -21.43 -8.95
N GLY A 260 -10.96 -20.88 -10.04
CA GLY A 260 -11.69 -20.53 -11.26
C GLY A 260 -12.24 -19.10 -11.28
N GLU A 261 -12.05 -18.35 -10.21
CA GLU A 261 -12.47 -16.94 -10.14
C GLU A 261 -11.49 -16.01 -10.85
N GLU A 262 -11.98 -14.92 -11.46
CA GLU A 262 -11.13 -13.88 -12.03
C GLU A 262 -10.63 -12.95 -10.92
N TYR A 263 -9.33 -12.74 -10.88
CA TYR A 263 -8.67 -11.84 -9.94
C TYR A 263 -8.14 -10.60 -10.66
N THR A 264 -8.51 -9.43 -10.15
CA THR A 264 -7.97 -8.14 -10.60
C THR A 264 -7.01 -7.61 -9.54
N PRO A 265 -5.69 -7.52 -9.86
CA PRO A 265 -4.71 -7.10 -8.86
C PRO A 265 -4.75 -5.60 -8.58
N TYR A 266 -4.24 -5.21 -7.43
CA TYR A 266 -3.91 -3.82 -7.14
C TYR A 266 -2.77 -3.35 -8.05
N ALA A 267 -2.92 -2.17 -8.65
CA ALA A 267 -1.91 -1.56 -9.53
C ALA A 267 -0.81 -0.83 -8.76
N ASN A 268 -1.08 -0.42 -7.52
CA ASN A 268 -0.15 0.35 -6.70
C ASN A 268 0.11 -0.27 -5.32
N LEU A 269 -0.09 -1.59 -5.18
CA LEU A 269 0.26 -2.27 -3.94
C LEU A 269 1.76 -2.12 -3.65
N HIS A 270 2.08 -1.93 -2.39
CA HIS A 270 3.42 -1.89 -1.85
C HIS A 270 3.47 -2.53 -0.47
N CYS A 271 4.60 -3.11 -0.11
CA CYS A 271 4.86 -3.58 1.23
C CYS A 271 6.04 -2.80 1.80
N LEU A 272 5.88 -2.25 3.00
CA LEU A 272 6.89 -1.45 3.68
C LEU A 272 6.83 -1.70 5.20
N VAL A 273 7.79 -1.17 5.96
CA VAL A 273 7.88 -1.40 7.40
C VAL A 273 7.51 -0.13 8.17
N LEU A 274 6.52 -0.24 9.06
CA LEU A 274 6.21 0.77 10.06
C LEU A 274 7.25 0.65 11.18
N ALA A 275 8.02 1.73 11.37
CA ALA A 275 9.14 1.82 12.31
C ALA A 275 8.82 2.65 13.57
N GLY A 276 7.78 3.47 13.53
CA GLY A 276 7.42 4.30 14.67
C GLY A 276 6.27 5.25 14.38
N VAL A 277 5.84 5.94 15.43
CA VAL A 277 4.89 7.06 15.33
C VAL A 277 5.45 8.21 16.14
N GLU A 278 5.62 9.36 15.50
CA GLU A 278 6.20 10.55 16.12
C GLU A 278 5.49 11.81 15.64
N CYS A 279 5.06 12.67 16.57
CA CYS A 279 4.45 13.97 16.28
C CYS A 279 3.24 13.93 15.32
N GLY A 280 2.51 12.82 15.28
CA GLY A 280 1.36 12.65 14.38
C GLY A 280 1.70 12.03 13.02
N ASP A 281 2.97 11.70 12.76
CA ASP A 281 3.43 11.01 11.58
C ASP A 281 3.80 9.56 11.88
N CYS A 282 3.52 8.66 10.94
CA CYS A 282 4.07 7.31 10.88
C CYS A 282 5.44 7.34 10.20
N LEU A 283 6.44 6.77 10.86
CA LEU A 283 7.80 6.61 10.32
C LEU A 283 7.88 5.27 9.59
N LEU A 284 8.33 5.31 8.36
CA LEU A 284 8.31 4.17 7.45
C LEU A 284 9.72 3.87 6.94
N ALA A 285 10.10 2.60 6.97
CA ALA A 285 11.26 2.09 6.26
C ALA A 285 10.77 1.43 4.96
N ASP A 286 10.92 2.15 3.86
CA ASP A 286 10.38 1.81 2.54
C ASP A 286 11.48 1.17 1.69
N PRO A 287 11.29 -0.07 1.18
CA PRO A 287 12.28 -0.76 0.38
C PRO A 287 12.55 -0.12 -1.00
N LEU A 288 11.73 0.84 -1.44
CA LEU A 288 11.98 1.59 -2.68
C LEU A 288 12.73 2.89 -2.46
N THR A 289 12.38 3.63 -1.42
CA THR A 289 12.79 5.03 -1.25
C THR A 289 13.66 5.28 -0.02
N GLY A 290 13.82 4.30 0.86
CA GLY A 290 14.50 4.47 2.14
C GLY A 290 13.56 4.96 3.25
N ASN A 291 14.11 5.58 4.28
CA ASN A 291 13.32 6.08 5.38
C ASN A 291 12.47 7.30 4.97
N THR A 292 11.17 7.25 5.26
CA THR A 292 10.19 8.28 4.92
C THR A 292 9.14 8.40 6.02
N ARG A 293 8.17 9.29 5.84
CA ARG A 293 7.04 9.47 6.77
C ARG A 293 5.76 9.85 6.04
N VAL A 294 4.65 9.52 6.67
CA VAL A 294 3.30 9.89 6.23
C VAL A 294 2.47 10.25 7.45
N ASP A 295 1.55 11.20 7.32
CA ASP A 295 0.64 11.52 8.41
C ASP A 295 -0.20 10.30 8.83
N LYS A 296 -0.51 10.21 10.13
CA LYS A 296 -1.18 9.07 10.74
C LYS A 296 -2.56 8.78 10.13
N ASP A 297 -3.34 9.81 9.82
CA ASP A 297 -4.69 9.64 9.27
C ASP A 297 -4.62 9.06 7.86
N THR A 298 -3.67 9.50 7.05
CA THR A 298 -3.39 8.93 5.72
C THR A 298 -2.90 7.48 5.85
N PHE A 299 -2.01 7.20 6.80
CA PHE A 299 -1.55 5.84 7.03
C PHE A 299 -2.71 4.91 7.39
N GLU A 300 -3.51 5.26 8.41
CA GLU A 300 -4.63 4.43 8.86
C GLU A 300 -5.67 4.20 7.75
N ARG A 301 -5.95 5.23 6.96
CA ARG A 301 -6.88 5.15 5.84
C ARG A 301 -6.40 4.16 4.78
N ILE A 302 -5.15 4.27 4.34
CA ILE A 302 -4.58 3.39 3.31
C ILE A 302 -4.42 1.97 3.85
N TYR A 303 -3.86 1.80 5.05
CA TYR A 303 -3.71 0.50 5.70
C TYR A 303 -5.03 -0.24 5.80
N THR A 304 -6.10 0.45 6.21
CA THR A 304 -7.45 -0.12 6.29
C THR A 304 -7.97 -0.48 4.90
N ALA A 305 -7.81 0.41 3.92
CA ALA A 305 -8.25 0.18 2.54
C ALA A 305 -7.52 -0.98 1.86
N MET A 306 -6.26 -1.25 2.27
CA MET A 306 -5.45 -2.40 1.84
C MET A 306 -5.77 -3.70 2.62
N GLY A 307 -6.86 -3.72 3.40
CA GLY A 307 -7.33 -4.90 4.13
C GLY A 307 -6.64 -5.13 5.46
N SER A 308 -6.00 -4.11 6.03
CA SER A 308 -5.29 -4.18 7.33
C SER A 308 -4.29 -5.34 7.40
N ARG A 309 -3.54 -5.58 6.32
CA ARG A 309 -2.58 -6.68 6.25
C ARG A 309 -1.25 -6.27 6.87
N ALA A 310 -0.76 -7.09 7.79
CA ALA A 310 0.48 -6.82 8.50
C ALA A 310 1.15 -8.11 9.01
N LEU A 311 2.45 -8.02 9.25
CA LEU A 311 3.21 -9.07 9.94
C LEU A 311 4.31 -8.47 10.82
N ALA A 312 4.69 -9.20 11.89
CA ALA A 312 5.83 -8.88 12.72
C ALA A 312 6.64 -10.14 13.04
N VAL A 313 7.92 -9.96 13.42
CA VAL A 313 8.81 -11.03 13.90
C VAL A 313 9.01 -10.89 15.39
N ARG A 314 8.91 -11.99 16.14
CA ARG A 314 9.07 -12.02 17.59
C ARG A 314 9.75 -13.31 18.07
#